data_ff00c89bbac00f214bb9b70c91d9c815
#
_entry.id   ff00c89bbac00f214bb9b70c91d9c815
#
_cell.length_a   1.000
_cell.length_b   1.000
_cell.length_c   1.000
_cell.angle_alpha   90.00
_cell.angle_beta   90.00
_cell.angle_gamma   90.00
#
_symmetry.space_group_name_H-M   'P 1'
#
loop_
_entity.id
_entity.type
_entity.pdbx_description
1 polymer ?
#
loop_
_entity_poly.entity_id
_entity_poly.type
_entity_poly.pdbx_seq_one_letter_code
_entity_poly.pdbx_strand_id
1 'polypeptide(L)'
;MFERIESSSEGFLMPGWEPNRKLEIMGLFEKYKDVNKEKLLENYKYFLDAIIPVCEKYKIKIGVHPDDPAWDVFGLPRIVTSEEDMLKIIELNDSIYNGFTLCTGSLGSNINNDIPTIINNNKIAERIHFAHIRNIKFEDDRVFHESSHLSSDGSLDMYKIVKALIDNGFNGVVRPDHGRMIWNEKARPGYGLYDRALGVAYLNGLWEAIIKNRGEMH
;
A
#
# COMPACT_ATOMS: atom_id res chain seq x y z
N MET A 1 -8.09 13.40 -19.29
CA MET A 1 -7.10 12.53 -18.61
C MET A 1 -5.96 13.32 -17.97
N PHE A 2 -5.61 14.48 -18.48
CA PHE A 2 -4.54 15.33 -17.93
C PHE A 2 -5.05 16.61 -17.30
N GLU A 3 -6.36 16.74 -17.11
CA GLU A 3 -6.94 17.81 -16.32
C GLU A 3 -6.83 17.46 -14.84
N ARG A 4 -6.69 18.46 -14.01
CA ARG A 4 -6.67 18.32 -12.57
C ARG A 4 -8.00 17.71 -12.14
N ILE A 5 -7.97 16.47 -11.66
CA ILE A 5 -9.16 15.80 -11.16
C ILE A 5 -9.34 16.28 -9.72
N GLU A 6 -10.37 17.09 -9.50
CA GLU A 6 -10.91 17.30 -8.16
C GLU A 6 -11.58 15.98 -7.78
N SER A 7 -11.06 15.32 -6.77
CA SER A 7 -11.69 14.11 -6.28
C SER A 7 -13.04 14.44 -5.65
N SER A 8 -14.00 13.54 -5.81
CA SER A 8 -15.33 13.62 -5.19
C SER A 8 -15.32 13.65 -3.66
N SER A 9 -14.17 13.43 -3.03
CA SER A 9 -13.96 13.52 -1.60
C SER A 9 -13.42 14.89 -1.18
N GLU A 10 -14.26 15.93 -1.30
CA GLU A 10 -14.15 17.17 -0.55
C GLU A 10 -12.76 17.84 -0.58
N GLY A 11 -12.31 18.25 -1.77
CA GLY A 11 -11.07 19.01 -1.94
C GLY A 11 -9.80 18.17 -1.96
N PHE A 12 -9.92 16.86 -2.07
CA PHE A 12 -8.79 15.96 -2.26
C PHE A 12 -8.24 16.09 -3.69
N LEU A 13 -7.10 16.75 -3.82
CA LEU A 13 -6.43 16.90 -5.11
C LEU A 13 -5.36 15.82 -5.23
N MET A 14 -5.41 15.03 -6.31
CA MET A 14 -4.35 14.06 -6.62
C MET A 14 -3.10 14.77 -7.12
N PRO A 15 -1.99 14.80 -6.38
CA PRO A 15 -0.75 15.40 -6.86
C PRO A 15 -0.17 14.56 -8.00
N GLY A 16 0.34 15.22 -9.01
CA GLY A 16 1.08 14.58 -10.10
C GLY A 16 0.40 14.59 -11.46
N TRP A 17 -0.87 14.94 -11.54
CA TRP A 17 -1.65 15.01 -12.79
C TRP A 17 -1.84 16.47 -13.23
N GLU A 18 -0.75 17.18 -13.36
CA GLU A 18 -0.78 18.60 -13.72
C GLU A 18 -0.71 18.78 -15.25
N PRO A 19 -1.60 19.57 -15.85
CA PRO A 19 -1.64 19.76 -17.31
C PRO A 19 -0.31 20.24 -17.90
N ASN A 20 0.45 21.05 -17.16
CA ASN A 20 1.75 21.56 -17.56
C ASN A 20 2.86 20.51 -17.64
N ARG A 21 2.68 19.32 -17.04
CA ARG A 21 3.61 18.19 -17.11
C ARG A 21 3.29 17.19 -18.22
N LYS A 22 2.27 17.43 -19.02
CA LYS A 22 1.81 16.52 -20.08
C LYS A 22 2.92 16.08 -21.03
N LEU A 23 3.73 17.00 -21.51
CA LEU A 23 4.83 16.69 -22.45
C LEU A 23 5.92 15.83 -21.80
N GLU A 24 6.24 16.10 -20.54
CA GLU A 24 7.18 15.29 -19.76
C GLU A 24 6.66 13.86 -19.59
N ILE A 25 5.39 13.71 -19.21
CA ILE A 25 4.75 12.41 -19.03
C ILE A 25 4.71 11.62 -20.35
N MET A 26 4.37 12.26 -21.46
CA MET A 26 4.39 11.60 -22.78
C MET A 26 5.80 11.16 -23.17
N GLY A 27 6.82 11.96 -22.85
CA GLY A 27 8.22 11.57 -23.06
C GLY A 27 8.63 10.35 -22.22
N LEU A 28 8.09 10.21 -21.01
CA LEU A 28 8.32 9.03 -20.17
C LEU A 28 7.63 7.79 -20.76
N PHE A 29 6.40 7.90 -21.26
CA PHE A 29 5.75 6.78 -21.93
C PHE A 29 6.54 6.26 -23.12
N GLU A 30 7.05 7.14 -23.97
CA GLU A 30 7.90 6.74 -25.09
C GLU A 30 9.18 6.07 -24.61
N LYS A 31 9.80 6.58 -23.56
CA LYS A 31 11.03 6.02 -22.97
C LYS A 31 10.82 4.60 -22.40
N TYR A 32 9.65 4.32 -21.85
CA TYR A 32 9.35 3.05 -21.19
C TYR A 32 8.46 2.11 -22.01
N LYS A 33 8.13 2.43 -23.27
CA LYS A 33 7.21 1.66 -24.11
C LYS A 33 7.62 0.20 -24.33
N ASP A 34 8.94 -0.08 -24.29
CA ASP A 34 9.49 -1.42 -24.49
C ASP A 34 9.77 -2.16 -23.16
N VAL A 35 9.37 -1.58 -22.03
CA VAL A 35 9.52 -2.20 -20.71
C VAL A 35 8.25 -2.95 -20.38
N ASN A 36 8.27 -4.28 -20.56
CA ASN A 36 7.22 -5.18 -20.13
C ASN A 36 7.41 -5.61 -18.65
N LYS A 37 6.48 -6.40 -18.13
CA LYS A 37 6.49 -6.86 -16.73
C LYS A 37 7.74 -7.68 -16.41
N GLU A 38 8.17 -8.54 -17.30
CA GLU A 38 9.37 -9.38 -17.16
C GLU A 38 10.63 -8.50 -17.05
N LYS A 39 10.75 -7.50 -17.94
CA LYS A 39 11.87 -6.57 -17.91
C LYS A 39 11.91 -5.74 -16.63
N LEU A 40 10.75 -5.35 -16.12
CA LEU A 40 10.65 -4.61 -14.87
C LEU A 40 11.08 -5.48 -13.67
N LEU A 41 10.69 -6.77 -13.66
CA LEU A 41 11.14 -7.73 -12.65
C LEU A 41 12.65 -8.00 -12.72
N GLU A 42 13.23 -8.14 -13.93
CA GLU A 42 14.68 -8.24 -14.12
C GLU A 42 15.44 -7.02 -13.55
N ASN A 43 14.93 -5.82 -13.83
CA ASN A 43 15.52 -4.59 -13.33
C ASN A 43 15.42 -4.51 -11.79
N TYR A 44 14.30 -4.94 -11.24
CA TYR A 44 14.12 -4.99 -9.78
C TYR A 44 15.03 -6.05 -9.14
N LYS A 45 15.18 -7.22 -9.78
CA LYS A 45 16.15 -8.23 -9.33
C LYS A 45 17.58 -7.69 -9.31
N TYR A 46 18.00 -7.00 -10.36
CA TYR A 46 19.32 -6.37 -10.41
C TYR A 46 19.55 -5.41 -9.23
N PHE A 47 18.53 -4.60 -8.89
CA PHE A 47 18.58 -3.75 -7.71
C PHE A 47 18.70 -4.57 -6.41
N LEU A 48 17.88 -5.61 -6.23
CA LEU A 48 17.91 -6.45 -5.04
C LEU A 48 19.26 -7.14 -4.87
N ASP A 49 19.83 -7.70 -5.92
CA ASP A 49 21.13 -8.38 -5.88
C ASP A 49 22.26 -7.43 -5.44
N ALA A 50 22.15 -6.15 -5.76
CA ALA A 50 23.12 -5.14 -5.34
C ALA A 50 22.93 -4.68 -3.88
N ILE A 51 21.69 -4.50 -3.42
CA ILE A 51 21.40 -3.88 -2.13
C ILE A 51 21.27 -4.88 -0.98
N ILE A 52 20.74 -6.07 -1.22
CA ILE A 52 20.47 -7.06 -0.17
C ILE A 52 21.72 -7.46 0.62
N PRO A 53 22.90 -7.69 0.03
CA PRO A 53 24.12 -7.97 0.81
C PRO A 53 24.47 -6.85 1.81
N VAL A 54 24.18 -5.60 1.45
CA VAL A 54 24.37 -4.44 2.36
C VAL A 54 23.32 -4.47 3.47
N CYS A 55 22.07 -4.76 3.13
CA CYS A 55 20.97 -4.90 4.08
C CYS A 55 21.24 -6.00 5.12
N GLU A 56 21.73 -7.15 4.69
CA GLU A 56 22.12 -8.27 5.56
C GLU A 56 23.28 -7.89 6.50
N LYS A 57 24.32 -7.27 5.94
CA LYS A 57 25.49 -6.82 6.72
C LYS A 57 25.10 -5.85 7.84
N TYR A 58 24.21 -4.93 7.56
CA TYR A 58 23.81 -3.89 8.52
C TYR A 58 22.50 -4.19 9.24
N LYS A 59 21.87 -5.35 8.97
CA LYS A 59 20.58 -5.78 9.54
C LYS A 59 19.46 -4.77 9.27
N ILE A 60 19.42 -4.23 8.05
CA ILE A 60 18.41 -3.27 7.61
C ILE A 60 17.39 -4.01 6.75
N LYS A 61 16.15 -4.08 7.20
CA LYS A 61 15.02 -4.61 6.43
C LYS A 61 14.53 -3.55 5.44
N ILE A 62 14.44 -3.90 4.16
CA ILE A 62 13.80 -3.07 3.14
C ILE A 62 12.42 -3.64 2.81
N GLY A 63 11.49 -2.78 2.44
CA GLY A 63 10.14 -3.20 2.07
C GLY A 63 9.68 -2.48 0.81
N VAL A 64 9.43 -3.25 -0.28
CA VAL A 64 8.80 -2.68 -1.45
C VAL A 64 7.34 -2.34 -1.14
N HIS A 65 6.91 -1.16 -1.57
CA HIS A 65 5.54 -0.72 -1.47
C HIS A 65 4.73 -1.27 -2.64
N PRO A 66 3.50 -1.77 -2.43
CA PRO A 66 2.63 -2.17 -3.53
C PRO A 66 2.38 -1.01 -4.49
N ASP A 67 2.15 -1.36 -5.74
CA ASP A 67 1.73 -0.37 -6.72
C ASP A 67 0.38 0.24 -6.34
N ASP A 68 0.22 1.54 -6.55
CA ASP A 68 -1.01 2.28 -6.28
C ASP A 68 -1.43 3.07 -7.54
N PRO A 69 -2.53 2.69 -8.17
CA PRO A 69 -3.40 1.54 -7.92
C PRO A 69 -2.74 0.19 -8.30
N ALA A 70 -3.28 -0.91 -7.77
CA ALA A 70 -2.76 -2.25 -7.98
C ALA A 70 -3.21 -2.87 -9.32
N TRP A 71 -2.95 -2.17 -10.42
CA TRP A 71 -3.14 -2.60 -11.80
C TRP A 71 -2.28 -1.77 -12.75
N ASP A 72 -2.06 -2.25 -13.96
CA ASP A 72 -1.32 -1.54 -15.00
C ASP A 72 -1.96 -0.19 -15.34
N VAL A 73 -1.15 0.86 -15.45
CA VAL A 73 -1.61 2.23 -15.70
C VAL A 73 -0.99 2.75 -16.99
N PHE A 74 -1.82 3.27 -17.89
CA PHE A 74 -1.40 3.80 -19.20
C PHE A 74 -0.67 2.79 -20.09
N GLY A 75 -0.94 1.50 -19.93
CA GLY A 75 -0.23 0.44 -20.64
C GLY A 75 1.18 0.15 -20.11
N LEU A 76 1.58 0.80 -19.01
CA LEU A 76 2.83 0.50 -18.32
C LEU A 76 2.58 -0.56 -17.25
N PRO A 77 3.44 -1.60 -17.19
CA PRO A 77 3.27 -2.71 -16.27
C PRO A 77 3.56 -2.29 -14.82
N ARG A 78 2.93 -3.02 -13.90
CA ARG A 78 3.17 -2.97 -12.47
C ARG A 78 3.55 -4.35 -11.95
N ILE A 79 4.36 -4.44 -10.90
CA ILE A 79 4.96 -5.70 -10.43
C ILE A 79 4.62 -6.07 -9.01
N VAL A 80 3.88 -5.24 -8.28
CA VAL A 80 3.42 -5.54 -6.90
C VAL A 80 1.94 -5.20 -6.80
N THR A 81 1.10 -5.99 -7.45
CA THR A 81 -0.34 -5.73 -7.59
C THR A 81 -1.24 -6.80 -6.97
N SER A 82 -0.67 -7.94 -6.56
CA SER A 82 -1.41 -9.10 -6.06
C SER A 82 -0.53 -9.98 -5.17
N GLU A 83 -1.14 -10.97 -4.52
CA GLU A 83 -0.41 -12.01 -3.77
C GLU A 83 0.60 -12.74 -4.65
N GLU A 84 0.20 -13.12 -5.87
CA GLU A 84 1.09 -13.79 -6.83
C GLU A 84 2.32 -12.94 -7.15
N ASP A 85 2.13 -11.65 -7.37
CA ASP A 85 3.24 -10.73 -7.61
C ASP A 85 4.17 -10.61 -6.39
N MET A 86 3.62 -10.55 -5.18
CA MET A 86 4.42 -10.53 -3.96
C MET A 86 5.26 -11.80 -3.82
N LEU A 87 4.70 -12.97 -4.14
CA LEU A 87 5.46 -14.22 -4.13
C LEU A 87 6.59 -14.20 -5.18
N LYS A 88 6.36 -13.67 -6.38
CA LYS A 88 7.42 -13.46 -7.39
C LYS A 88 8.53 -12.55 -6.88
N ILE A 89 8.20 -11.46 -6.17
CA ILE A 89 9.21 -10.59 -5.56
C ILE A 89 10.09 -11.35 -4.54
N ILE A 90 9.50 -12.24 -3.76
CA ILE A 90 10.26 -13.11 -2.84
C ILE A 90 11.21 -14.03 -3.63
N GLU A 91 10.74 -14.61 -4.73
CA GLU A 91 11.54 -15.50 -5.57
C GLU A 91 12.71 -14.80 -6.26
N LEU A 92 12.65 -13.50 -6.50
CA LEU A 92 13.77 -12.74 -7.06
C LEU A 92 14.99 -12.72 -6.12
N ASN A 93 14.76 -12.67 -4.82
CA ASN A 93 15.78 -12.73 -3.78
C ASN A 93 15.11 -13.15 -2.46
N ASP A 94 15.40 -14.38 -2.01
CA ASP A 94 14.72 -15.01 -0.86
C ASP A 94 15.27 -14.57 0.50
N SER A 95 16.05 -13.50 0.56
CA SER A 95 16.52 -12.95 1.83
C SER A 95 15.35 -12.39 2.67
N ILE A 96 15.39 -12.62 4.00
CA ILE A 96 14.43 -12.05 4.94
C ILE A 96 14.53 -10.51 5.01
N TYR A 97 15.58 -9.90 4.48
CA TYR A 97 15.73 -8.47 4.38
C TYR A 97 15.02 -7.87 3.16
N ASN A 98 14.65 -8.71 2.18
CA ASN A 98 13.75 -8.36 1.07
C ASN A 98 12.31 -8.62 1.50
N GLY A 99 11.53 -7.58 1.70
CA GLY A 99 10.15 -7.71 2.17
C GLY A 99 9.25 -6.60 1.66
N PHE A 100 8.21 -6.34 2.40
CA PHE A 100 7.10 -5.48 1.98
C PHE A 100 6.80 -4.38 2.98
N THR A 101 6.47 -3.22 2.46
CA THR A 101 5.58 -2.28 3.10
C THR A 101 4.16 -2.67 2.72
N LEU A 102 3.46 -3.41 3.56
CA LEU A 102 2.07 -3.78 3.29
C LEU A 102 1.20 -2.52 3.30
N CYS A 103 0.68 -2.12 2.15
CA CYS A 103 -0.30 -1.04 2.07
C CYS A 103 -1.69 -1.60 1.73
N THR A 104 -2.59 -1.55 2.70
CA THR A 104 -3.93 -2.14 2.56
C THR A 104 -4.78 -1.43 1.52
N GLY A 105 -4.67 -0.10 1.41
CA GLY A 105 -5.40 0.65 0.40
C GLY A 105 -4.84 0.48 -1.00
N SER A 106 -3.51 0.39 -1.17
CA SER A 106 -2.90 0.14 -2.48
C SER A 106 -3.26 -1.24 -3.01
N LEU A 107 -2.96 -2.31 -2.25
CA LEU A 107 -3.38 -3.67 -2.65
C LEU A 107 -4.90 -3.79 -2.75
N GLY A 108 -5.62 -3.20 -1.80
CA GLY A 108 -7.08 -3.21 -1.76
C GLY A 108 -7.74 -2.43 -2.89
N SER A 109 -7.01 -1.59 -3.64
CA SER A 109 -7.54 -0.93 -4.85
C SER A 109 -7.91 -1.94 -5.94
N ASN A 110 -7.28 -3.10 -5.97
CA ASN A 110 -7.70 -4.23 -6.79
C ASN A 110 -8.76 -5.05 -6.04
N ILE A 111 -10.00 -4.99 -6.50
CA ILE A 111 -11.16 -5.65 -5.87
C ILE A 111 -11.00 -7.19 -5.74
N ASN A 112 -10.10 -7.79 -6.51
CA ASN A 112 -9.82 -9.23 -6.45
C ASN A 112 -8.83 -9.60 -5.34
N ASN A 113 -8.21 -8.63 -4.68
CA ASN A 113 -7.28 -8.88 -3.58
C ASN A 113 -8.04 -9.02 -2.25
N ASP A 114 -7.92 -10.16 -1.62
CA ASP A 114 -8.33 -10.39 -0.22
C ASP A 114 -7.15 -10.12 0.70
N ILE A 115 -7.11 -8.93 1.28
CA ILE A 115 -5.99 -8.47 2.09
C ILE A 115 -5.72 -9.37 3.31
N PRO A 116 -6.73 -9.80 4.09
CA PRO A 116 -6.52 -10.78 5.15
C PRO A 116 -5.89 -12.09 4.66
N THR A 117 -6.33 -12.60 3.52
CA THR A 117 -5.75 -13.83 2.92
C THR A 117 -4.28 -13.62 2.53
N ILE A 118 -3.95 -12.50 1.90
CA ILE A 118 -2.56 -12.14 1.56
C ILE A 118 -1.68 -12.11 2.83
N ILE A 119 -2.15 -11.48 3.91
CA ILE A 119 -1.42 -11.40 5.18
C ILE A 119 -1.24 -12.80 5.80
N ASN A 120 -2.21 -13.69 5.65
CA ASN A 120 -2.16 -15.05 6.19
C ASN A 120 -1.24 -16.00 5.39
N ASN A 121 -0.69 -15.57 4.25
CA ASN A 121 0.35 -16.32 3.56
C ASN A 121 1.66 -16.23 4.34
N ASN A 122 2.13 -17.34 4.90
CA ASN A 122 3.31 -17.37 5.78
C ASN A 122 4.55 -16.75 5.14
N LYS A 123 4.80 -16.98 3.84
CA LYS A 123 5.96 -16.41 3.13
C LYS A 123 5.90 -14.88 3.07
N ILE A 124 4.70 -14.32 2.95
CA ILE A 124 4.46 -12.88 2.92
C ILE A 124 4.48 -12.32 4.34
N ALA A 125 3.78 -12.97 5.28
CA ALA A 125 3.68 -12.54 6.67
C ALA A 125 5.04 -12.28 7.32
N GLU A 126 5.99 -13.19 7.15
CA GLU A 126 7.35 -13.10 7.70
C GLU A 126 8.14 -11.92 7.13
N ARG A 127 7.71 -11.37 5.99
CA ARG A 127 8.36 -10.29 5.25
C ARG A 127 7.59 -8.98 5.24
N ILE A 128 6.52 -8.87 6.00
CA ILE A 128 5.87 -7.58 6.24
C ILE A 128 6.75 -6.80 7.23
N HIS A 129 7.53 -5.86 6.72
CA HIS A 129 8.45 -5.07 7.55
C HIS A 129 7.83 -3.79 8.07
N PHE A 130 6.84 -3.27 7.35
CA PHE A 130 6.11 -2.05 7.68
C PHE A 130 4.66 -2.19 7.17
N ALA A 131 3.70 -1.62 7.88
CA ALA A 131 2.31 -1.64 7.46
C ALA A 131 1.73 -0.23 7.32
N HIS A 132 1.22 0.08 6.13
CA HIS A 132 0.34 1.21 5.87
C HIS A 132 -1.09 0.71 5.90
N ILE A 133 -1.85 1.12 6.92
CA ILE A 133 -3.21 0.65 7.11
C ILE A 133 -4.16 1.81 6.84
N ARG A 134 -4.71 1.84 5.63
CA ARG A 134 -5.72 2.80 5.20
C ARG A 134 -6.91 2.06 4.60
N ASN A 135 -8.06 2.69 4.63
CA ASN A 135 -9.27 2.19 4.00
C ASN A 135 -9.60 3.02 2.74
N ILE A 136 -10.20 2.37 1.78
CA ILE A 136 -10.69 2.99 0.55
C ILE A 136 -12.15 2.59 0.34
N LYS A 137 -12.87 3.39 -0.44
CA LYS A 137 -14.25 3.11 -0.83
C LYS A 137 -14.33 2.91 -2.32
N PHE A 138 -14.81 1.74 -2.76
CA PHE A 138 -15.13 1.50 -4.15
C PHE A 138 -16.45 2.17 -4.53
N GLU A 139 -16.45 2.81 -5.71
CA GLU A 139 -17.65 3.25 -6.39
C GLU A 139 -17.99 2.29 -7.54
N ASP A 140 -16.97 1.77 -8.23
CA ASP A 140 -17.08 0.82 -9.33
C ASP A 140 -15.74 0.09 -9.51
N ASP A 141 -15.65 -0.85 -10.46
CA ASP A 141 -14.37 -1.48 -10.81
C ASP A 141 -13.36 -0.40 -11.23
N ARG A 142 -12.19 -0.43 -10.57
CA ARG A 142 -11.09 0.55 -10.76
C ARG A 142 -11.45 2.02 -10.48
N VAL A 143 -12.58 2.25 -9.80
CA VAL A 143 -12.99 3.58 -9.34
C VAL A 143 -13.14 3.56 -7.84
N PHE A 144 -12.25 4.24 -7.15
CA PHE A 144 -12.27 4.31 -5.69
C PHE A 144 -11.79 5.67 -5.19
N HIS A 145 -12.10 5.96 -3.96
CA HIS A 145 -11.61 7.14 -3.25
C HIS A 145 -11.16 6.80 -1.83
N GLU A 146 -10.43 7.72 -1.20
CA GLU A 146 -10.04 7.59 0.20
C GLU A 146 -11.28 7.63 1.11
N SER A 147 -11.29 6.78 2.13
CA SER A 147 -12.33 6.79 3.16
C SER A 147 -11.73 6.99 4.55
N SER A 148 -12.58 7.08 5.59
CA SER A 148 -12.09 6.97 6.95
C SER A 148 -11.55 5.56 7.21
N HIS A 149 -10.81 5.38 8.32
CA HIS A 149 -10.29 4.07 8.70
C HIS A 149 -11.37 3.11 9.23
N LEU A 150 -12.60 3.58 9.49
CA LEU A 150 -13.70 2.72 9.92
C LEU A 150 -14.07 1.72 8.83
N SER A 151 -14.24 0.44 9.19
CA SER A 151 -14.69 -0.59 8.25
C SER A 151 -16.08 -0.28 7.65
N SER A 152 -16.94 0.44 8.39
CA SER A 152 -18.27 0.84 7.92
C SER A 152 -18.26 1.90 6.82
N ASP A 153 -17.21 2.71 6.75
CA ASP A 153 -17.13 3.85 5.83
C ASP A 153 -16.47 3.46 4.50
N GLY A 154 -15.53 2.52 4.54
CA GLY A 154 -14.82 2.04 3.37
C GLY A 154 -15.30 0.68 2.88
N SER A 155 -14.50 0.07 2.04
CA SER A 155 -14.78 -1.24 1.44
C SER A 155 -13.89 -2.35 2.01
N LEU A 156 -12.88 -2.02 2.81
CA LEU A 156 -11.98 -2.99 3.44
C LEU A 156 -12.42 -3.27 4.88
N ASP A 157 -12.39 -4.55 5.27
CA ASP A 157 -12.66 -4.98 6.65
C ASP A 157 -11.41 -4.78 7.52
N MET A 158 -11.30 -3.61 8.13
CA MET A 158 -10.13 -3.22 8.92
C MET A 158 -9.94 -4.11 10.15
N TYR A 159 -11.02 -4.65 10.71
CA TYR A 159 -10.93 -5.61 11.81
C TYR A 159 -10.23 -6.91 11.39
N LYS A 160 -10.63 -7.49 10.25
CA LYS A 160 -9.99 -8.71 9.74
C LYS A 160 -8.53 -8.48 9.35
N ILE A 161 -8.22 -7.31 8.78
CA ILE A 161 -6.86 -6.92 8.43
C ILE A 161 -5.98 -6.83 9.68
N VAL A 162 -6.39 -6.07 10.69
CA VAL A 162 -5.63 -5.93 11.95
C VAL A 162 -5.51 -7.28 12.64
N LYS A 163 -6.59 -8.07 12.66
CA LYS A 163 -6.57 -9.42 13.22
C LYS A 163 -5.56 -10.32 12.52
N ALA A 164 -5.51 -10.31 11.19
CA ALA A 164 -4.56 -11.10 10.43
C ALA A 164 -3.10 -10.70 10.74
N LEU A 165 -2.80 -9.42 10.87
CA LEU A 165 -1.46 -8.95 11.27
C LEU A 165 -1.08 -9.47 12.67
N ILE A 166 -1.99 -9.38 13.63
CA ILE A 166 -1.76 -9.87 15.00
C ILE A 166 -1.62 -11.41 15.01
N ASP A 167 -2.48 -12.13 14.27
CA ASP A 167 -2.45 -13.60 14.19
C ASP A 167 -1.11 -14.11 13.65
N ASN A 168 -0.49 -13.37 12.75
CA ASN A 168 0.80 -13.70 12.16
C ASN A 168 2.00 -13.07 12.91
N GLY A 169 1.79 -12.54 14.11
CA GLY A 169 2.87 -12.03 14.97
C GLY A 169 3.56 -10.77 14.44
N PHE A 170 2.89 -9.96 13.62
CA PHE A 170 3.45 -8.72 13.15
C PHE A 170 3.78 -7.77 14.32
N ASN A 171 5.02 -7.36 14.40
CA ASN A 171 5.56 -6.48 15.45
C ASN A 171 6.27 -5.24 14.89
N GLY A 172 6.09 -4.96 13.62
CA GLY A 172 6.66 -3.80 12.95
C GLY A 172 5.89 -2.51 13.20
N VAL A 173 6.30 -1.45 12.51
CA VAL A 173 5.64 -0.15 12.60
C VAL A 173 4.36 -0.14 11.76
N VAL A 174 3.29 0.40 12.35
CA VAL A 174 2.02 0.67 11.67
C VAL A 174 1.87 2.18 11.44
N ARG A 175 1.43 2.54 10.25
CA ARG A 175 1.11 3.90 9.86
C ARG A 175 -0.33 3.96 9.33
N PRO A 176 -1.15 4.98 9.72
CA PRO A 176 -2.50 5.15 9.17
C PRO A 176 -2.51 5.58 7.70
N ASP A 177 -1.33 5.90 7.16
CA ASP A 177 -1.03 6.28 5.78
C ASP A 177 -1.72 7.57 5.33
N HIS A 178 -2.84 7.50 4.62
CA HIS A 178 -3.55 8.67 4.13
C HIS A 178 -4.56 9.21 5.13
N GLY A 179 -4.96 10.47 4.93
CA GLY A 179 -6.02 11.14 5.66
C GLY A 179 -6.68 12.20 4.78
N ARG A 180 -8.01 12.24 4.83
CA ARG A 180 -8.81 13.22 4.11
C ARG A 180 -8.63 14.60 4.74
N MET A 181 -8.74 15.64 3.93
CA MET A 181 -8.61 17.03 4.39
C MET A 181 -10.02 17.65 4.55
N ILE A 182 -10.83 17.09 5.46
CA ILE A 182 -12.24 17.44 5.63
C ILE A 182 -12.50 18.47 6.74
N TRP A 183 -11.45 18.93 7.43
CA TRP A 183 -11.57 19.92 8.52
C TRP A 183 -10.86 21.25 8.21
N ASN A 184 -10.80 21.63 6.93
CA ASN A 184 -10.16 22.87 6.47
C ASN A 184 -8.69 23.05 6.91
N GLU A 185 -8.02 21.98 7.27
CA GLU A 185 -6.59 22.01 7.53
C GLU A 185 -5.79 22.25 6.24
N LYS A 186 -4.62 22.86 6.38
CA LYS A 186 -3.68 23.05 5.28
C LYS A 186 -2.58 21.99 5.36
N ALA A 187 -2.62 21.05 4.44
CA ALA A 187 -1.62 19.98 4.33
C ALA A 187 -1.38 19.60 2.86
N ARG A 188 -0.43 18.74 2.61
CA ARG A 188 -0.29 18.08 1.32
C ARG A 188 -1.57 17.25 1.06
N PRO A 189 -2.17 17.31 -0.13
CA PRO A 189 -3.32 16.46 -0.48
C PRO A 189 -3.07 14.99 -0.13
N GLY A 190 -4.05 14.34 0.51
CA GLY A 190 -3.93 12.98 0.99
C GLY A 190 -3.27 12.82 2.37
N TYR A 191 -2.83 13.90 3.00
CA TYR A 191 -2.13 13.85 4.26
C TYR A 191 -2.78 14.69 5.36
N GLY A 192 -4.11 14.75 5.39
CA GLY A 192 -4.90 15.39 6.43
C GLY A 192 -4.52 14.88 7.82
N LEU A 193 -4.09 15.78 8.72
CA LEU A 193 -3.58 15.41 10.03
C LEU A 193 -4.66 14.84 10.94
N TYR A 194 -5.82 15.49 10.96
CA TYR A 194 -6.91 15.10 11.87
C TYR A 194 -7.49 13.73 11.52
N ASP A 195 -7.74 13.47 10.24
CA ASP A 195 -8.26 12.18 9.79
C ASP A 195 -7.27 11.04 10.09
N ARG A 196 -5.96 11.28 9.89
CA ARG A 196 -4.92 10.31 10.29
C ARG A 196 -4.85 10.10 11.79
N ALA A 197 -5.04 11.14 12.60
CA ALA A 197 -5.09 11.01 14.05
C ALA A 197 -6.27 10.16 14.52
N LEU A 198 -7.46 10.35 13.91
CA LEU A 198 -8.61 9.49 14.14
C LEU A 198 -8.34 8.05 13.69
N GLY A 199 -7.67 7.88 12.54
CA GLY A 199 -7.23 6.57 12.06
C GLY A 199 -6.31 5.85 13.06
N VAL A 200 -5.30 6.54 13.62
CA VAL A 200 -4.43 5.99 14.67
C VAL A 200 -5.24 5.56 15.89
N ALA A 201 -6.16 6.41 16.37
CA ALA A 201 -6.98 6.08 17.54
C ALA A 201 -7.84 4.83 17.29
N TYR A 202 -8.46 4.74 16.09
CA TYR A 202 -9.25 3.58 15.71
C TYR A 202 -8.42 2.29 15.61
N LEU A 203 -7.26 2.35 14.95
CA LEU A 203 -6.38 1.19 14.80
C LEU A 203 -5.84 0.71 16.15
N ASN A 204 -5.47 1.63 17.06
CA ASN A 204 -5.06 1.29 18.42
C ASN A 204 -6.19 0.61 19.20
N GLY A 205 -7.42 1.12 19.08
CA GLY A 205 -8.58 0.50 19.71
C GLY A 205 -8.86 -0.91 19.20
N LEU A 206 -8.75 -1.15 17.87
CA LEU A 206 -8.86 -2.49 17.30
C LEU A 206 -7.75 -3.42 17.80
N TRP A 207 -6.52 -2.94 17.81
CA TRP A 207 -5.36 -3.71 18.26
C TRP A 207 -5.52 -4.13 19.71
N GLU A 208 -5.83 -3.18 20.60
CA GLU A 208 -6.09 -3.43 22.00
C GLU A 208 -7.22 -4.43 22.23
N ALA A 209 -8.34 -4.24 21.54
CA ALA A 209 -9.50 -5.13 21.68
C ALA A 209 -9.20 -6.57 21.27
N ILE A 210 -8.46 -6.77 20.16
CA ILE A 210 -8.09 -8.09 19.66
C ILE A 210 -7.14 -8.80 20.62
N ILE A 211 -6.10 -8.10 21.10
CA ILE A 211 -5.12 -8.66 22.06
C ILE A 211 -5.80 -9.04 23.37
N LYS A 212 -6.63 -8.16 23.94
CA LYS A 212 -7.37 -8.44 25.17
C LYS A 212 -8.29 -9.65 25.04
N ASN A 213 -8.95 -9.78 23.88
CA ASN A 213 -9.84 -10.91 23.64
C ASN A 213 -9.11 -12.27 23.56
N ARG A 214 -7.80 -12.26 23.29
CA ARG A 214 -6.95 -13.46 23.34
C ARG A 214 -6.44 -13.80 24.73
N GLY A 215 -6.64 -12.96 25.72
CA GLY A 215 -6.07 -13.11 27.06
C GLY A 215 -4.56 -12.83 27.13
N GLU A 216 -4.00 -12.14 26.15
CA GLU A 216 -2.56 -11.88 26.00
C GLU A 216 -2.08 -10.58 26.70
N MET A 217 -3.01 -9.79 27.24
CA MET A 217 -2.66 -8.60 28.04
C MET A 217 -2.97 -8.82 29.52
N HIS A 218 -1.97 -8.84 30.33
CA HIS A 218 -2.04 -8.69 31.78
C HIS A 218 -1.46 -7.34 32.22
#